data_bbe53e57cd7c822e5bde34c79eeff191
#
_entry.id   bbe53e57cd7c822e5bde34c79eeff191
#
_cell.length_a   1.000
_cell.length_b   1.000
_cell.length_c   1.000
_cell.angle_alpha   90.00
_cell.angle_beta   90.00
_cell.angle_gamma   90.00
#
_symmetry.space_group_name_H-M   'P 1'
#
loop_
_entity.id
_entity.type
_entity.pdbx_description
1 polymer ?
#
loop_
_entity_poly.entity_id
_entity_poly.type
_entity_poly.pdbx_seq_one_letter_code
_entity_poly.pdbx_strand_id
1 'polypeptide(L)'
;LEQGYITKKQFNKAKNEEITIVGLDTSSSSENYMMSYAIDRAAIQLMKEHGFKFQYNFSSKKEQDTYNKKYSTEYSKRSAEIRAGGYKIYTSLNPKIQKRLQKSVSKTLSTFTEKSKKTKKYALQSAAMCIDNETQYVVAVVGGRTQNDQYNRAFLSKRQPGSTIKPLLDYAPAIDNGVINGSTVINDHKVYWDNTNKKSYSPSNSGGGYHGNVTVREGLARSLNTVAFQIFKEVGTETAMNYLDKLQFSSLSYADNLAPAVSLGGFTYGVTINDMCRGYATLENNGKMSSRTCLVKIEHETNGTVYEAPEIEDSETEVYSADTSFIMKDMMQGTFNEAYGTGHAGYNSNQIYAGKTGTTSSNKDAWFCGFSSYYTTAVWIGYDTPRKMPGMYGSTYPLRIWSSFMNGLHKNKKQANFDLPETIELRRISGGNLSSSTKEISYNPLKRYYSQRPGGYDYYSQQNNDRKSNWEKEYKISASKREAEKAVSAFEKYKIKDVRTASAFEDEYDKVNAIIAKIPDEYAQGPYKERVATKYNSLKDIVKNKWEKAIKEAKADEADKIQKQQKIDAENAAPEANNTL
;
A
#
# COMPACT_ATOMS: atom_id res chain seq x y z
N LEU A 1 39.97 1.25 24.20
CA LEU A 1 41.40 0.99 24.32
C LEU A 1 42.16 1.45 23.09
N GLU A 2 41.85 0.94 21.93
CA GLU A 2 42.50 1.26 20.67
C GLU A 2 42.41 2.75 20.26
N GLN A 3 41.37 3.45 20.72
CA GLN A 3 41.16 4.89 20.44
C GLN A 3 41.60 5.78 21.61
N GLY A 4 42.26 5.24 22.66
CA GLY A 4 42.85 6.01 23.76
C GLY A 4 41.86 6.59 24.80
N TYR A 5 40.55 6.36 24.68
CA TYR A 5 39.55 6.94 25.60
C TYR A 5 39.61 6.34 27.02
N ILE A 6 40.08 5.10 27.16
CA ILE A 6 40.24 4.44 28.47
C ILE A 6 41.57 3.70 28.55
N THR A 7 42.15 3.63 29.75
CA THR A 7 43.37 2.87 30.01
C THR A 7 43.06 1.37 30.13
N LYS A 8 44.08 0.52 29.92
CA LYS A 8 43.96 -0.93 30.10
C LYS A 8 43.49 -1.31 31.53
N LYS A 9 43.84 -0.55 32.53
CA LYS A 9 43.41 -0.73 33.93
C LYS A 9 41.91 -0.42 34.07
N GLN A 10 41.43 0.66 33.46
CA GLN A 10 39.99 1.02 33.42
C GLN A 10 39.17 0.01 32.64
N PHE A 11 39.66 -0.45 31.50
CA PHE A 11 39.02 -1.51 30.74
C PHE A 11 38.87 -2.82 31.52
N ASN A 12 39.97 -3.28 32.18
CA ASN A 12 39.93 -4.52 32.94
C ASN A 12 39.04 -4.40 34.18
N LYS A 13 38.98 -3.21 34.81
CA LYS A 13 38.05 -2.94 35.90
C LYS A 13 36.61 -3.01 35.43
N ALA A 14 36.26 -2.30 34.36
CA ALA A 14 34.91 -2.29 33.78
C ALA A 14 34.46 -3.66 33.27
N LYS A 15 35.38 -4.47 32.69
CA LYS A 15 35.09 -5.82 32.24
C LYS A 15 34.66 -6.77 33.33
N ASN A 16 35.13 -6.54 34.58
CA ASN A 16 34.87 -7.38 35.75
C ASN A 16 33.85 -6.73 36.70
N GLU A 17 33.35 -5.55 36.43
CA GLU A 17 32.26 -4.93 37.18
C GLU A 17 30.92 -5.55 36.75
N GLU A 18 30.17 -6.03 37.71
CA GLU A 18 28.79 -6.44 37.51
C GLU A 18 27.96 -5.18 37.26
N ILE A 19 27.42 -5.06 36.04
CA ILE A 19 26.58 -3.92 35.67
C ILE A 19 25.24 -4.06 36.42
N THR A 20 25.11 -3.35 37.52
CA THR A 20 23.82 -3.21 38.19
C THR A 20 23.07 -2.07 37.55
N ILE A 21 22.03 -2.39 36.76
CA ILE A 21 21.12 -1.39 36.20
C ILE A 21 20.20 -0.92 37.33
N VAL A 22 20.51 0.22 37.94
CA VAL A 22 19.68 0.86 38.94
C VAL A 22 18.58 1.67 38.26
N GLY A 23 17.33 1.29 38.43
CA GLY A 23 16.19 2.07 37.99
C GLY A 23 15.33 1.45 36.88
N LEU A 24 15.69 0.32 36.31
CA LEU A 24 14.77 -0.48 35.54
C LEU A 24 14.10 -1.51 36.45
N ASP A 25 12.88 -1.24 36.86
CA ASP A 25 12.01 -2.26 37.43
C ASP A 25 11.73 -3.32 36.38
N THR A 26 12.59 -4.31 36.28
CA THR A 26 12.47 -5.42 35.29
C THR A 26 11.38 -6.41 35.70
N SER A 27 10.71 -6.18 36.85
CA SER A 27 9.72 -7.10 37.37
C SER A 27 8.31 -6.95 36.81
N SER A 28 7.99 -5.95 36.00
CA SER A 28 6.58 -5.65 35.73
C SER A 28 6.11 -5.37 34.30
N SER A 29 6.95 -5.30 33.25
CA SER A 29 6.36 -5.12 31.93
C SER A 29 7.04 -5.94 30.84
N SER A 30 6.55 -7.16 30.64
CA SER A 30 6.65 -7.77 29.30
C SER A 30 6.01 -6.81 28.32
N GLU A 31 6.76 -6.32 27.30
CA GLU A 31 6.21 -5.51 26.22
C GLU A 31 4.96 -6.18 25.65
N ASN A 32 3.83 -5.51 25.71
CA ASN A 32 2.63 -6.00 25.06
C ASN A 32 2.66 -5.69 23.55
N TYR A 33 1.72 -6.26 22.78
CA TYR A 33 1.70 -6.08 21.33
C TYR A 33 1.52 -4.63 20.88
N MET A 34 0.82 -3.79 21.66
CA MET A 34 0.68 -2.35 21.35
C MET A 34 2.03 -1.65 21.50
N MET A 35 2.74 -1.89 22.60
CA MET A 35 4.04 -1.28 22.87
C MET A 35 5.09 -1.72 21.85
N SER A 36 5.21 -3.03 21.59
CA SER A 36 6.18 -3.54 20.61
C SER A 36 5.91 -3.00 19.20
N TYR A 37 4.65 -2.83 18.81
CA TYR A 37 4.30 -2.22 17.51
C TYR A 37 4.62 -0.72 17.49
N ALA A 38 4.32 0.02 18.56
CA ALA A 38 4.63 1.44 18.65
C ALA A 38 6.15 1.70 18.57
N ILE A 39 6.96 0.91 19.28
CA ILE A 39 8.42 0.99 19.25
C ILE A 39 8.95 0.69 17.84
N ASP A 40 8.44 -0.35 17.19
CA ASP A 40 8.82 -0.69 15.82
C ASP A 40 8.51 0.45 14.84
N ARG A 41 7.28 0.99 14.90
CA ARG A 41 6.91 2.12 14.03
C ARG A 41 7.72 3.37 14.31
N ALA A 42 8.00 3.66 15.59
CA ALA A 42 8.86 4.78 15.97
C ALA A 42 10.30 4.62 15.45
N ALA A 43 10.87 3.41 15.53
CA ALA A 43 12.19 3.13 14.96
C ALA A 43 12.21 3.39 13.44
N ILE A 44 11.20 2.92 12.70
CA ILE A 44 11.03 3.16 11.27
C ILE A 44 10.86 4.66 10.99
N GLN A 45 10.09 5.37 11.81
CA GLN A 45 9.91 6.82 11.62
C GLN A 45 11.22 7.56 11.86
N LEU A 46 11.97 7.25 12.91
CA LEU A 46 13.29 7.84 13.14
C LEU A 46 14.27 7.54 12.00
N MET A 47 14.19 6.35 11.36
CA MET A 47 14.97 6.08 10.15
C MET A 47 14.66 7.10 9.04
N LYS A 48 13.36 7.43 8.83
CA LYS A 48 12.93 8.43 7.84
C LYS A 48 13.46 9.82 8.17
N GLU A 49 13.32 10.25 9.43
CA GLU A 49 13.80 11.56 9.90
C GLU A 49 15.33 11.70 9.73
N HIS A 50 16.06 10.59 9.80
CA HIS A 50 17.51 10.56 9.56
C HIS A 50 17.87 10.28 8.09
N GLY A 51 16.92 10.43 7.17
CA GLY A 51 17.16 10.39 5.73
C GLY A 51 17.27 8.98 5.13
N PHE A 52 16.89 7.91 5.86
CA PHE A 52 16.87 6.57 5.28
C PHE A 52 15.77 6.47 4.21
N LYS A 53 16.16 6.04 3.01
CA LYS A 53 15.26 5.86 1.88
C LYS A 53 14.78 4.41 1.83
N PHE A 54 13.47 4.23 2.01
CA PHE A 54 12.83 2.92 1.92
C PHE A 54 12.67 2.50 0.47
N GLN A 55 12.89 1.21 0.22
CA GLN A 55 12.74 0.58 -1.09
C GLN A 55 11.98 -0.73 -0.91
N TYR A 56 10.99 -0.99 -1.75
CA TYR A 56 10.08 -2.11 -1.61
C TYR A 56 10.13 -3.07 -2.80
N ASN A 57 10.77 -2.68 -3.91
CA ASN A 57 11.00 -3.52 -5.07
C ASN A 57 12.50 -3.49 -5.46
N PHE A 58 13.00 -4.59 -5.99
CA PHE A 58 14.42 -4.78 -6.28
C PHE A 58 14.61 -5.39 -7.67
N SER A 59 15.59 -4.87 -8.42
CA SER A 59 15.95 -5.37 -9.74
C SER A 59 16.86 -6.60 -9.68
N SER A 60 17.54 -6.82 -8.56
CA SER A 60 18.48 -7.93 -8.40
C SER A 60 18.65 -8.35 -6.93
N LYS A 61 19.11 -9.59 -6.76
CA LYS A 61 19.47 -10.11 -5.43
C LYS A 61 20.56 -9.26 -4.75
N LYS A 62 21.56 -8.81 -5.51
CA LYS A 62 22.66 -7.98 -4.96
C LYS A 62 22.16 -6.67 -4.41
N GLU A 63 21.25 -6.02 -5.13
CA GLU A 63 20.60 -4.77 -4.68
C GLU A 63 19.82 -5.01 -3.40
N GLN A 64 18.97 -6.05 -3.38
CA GLN A 64 18.17 -6.42 -2.21
C GLN A 64 19.04 -6.75 -0.99
N ASP A 65 20.10 -7.55 -1.15
CA ASP A 65 21.00 -7.93 -0.05
C ASP A 65 21.71 -6.67 0.52
N THR A 66 22.13 -5.76 -0.36
CA THR A 66 22.75 -4.48 0.03
C THR A 66 21.78 -3.60 0.82
N TYR A 67 20.55 -3.47 0.32
CA TYR A 67 19.48 -2.74 1.01
C TYR A 67 19.17 -3.35 2.38
N ASN A 68 18.97 -4.67 2.44
CA ASN A 68 18.63 -5.36 3.69
C ASN A 68 19.71 -5.17 4.77
N LYS A 69 20.99 -5.16 4.38
CA LYS A 69 22.09 -4.88 5.31
C LYS A 69 22.02 -3.45 5.86
N LYS A 70 21.81 -2.46 4.98
CA LYS A 70 21.65 -1.05 5.39
C LYS A 70 20.44 -0.88 6.30
N TYR A 71 19.30 -1.44 5.90
CA TYR A 71 18.06 -1.40 6.67
C TYR A 71 18.26 -2.00 8.08
N SER A 72 18.81 -3.21 8.17
CA SER A 72 19.01 -3.89 9.45
C SER A 72 19.92 -3.08 10.39
N THR A 73 21.00 -2.50 9.85
CA THR A 73 21.92 -1.67 10.65
C THR A 73 21.22 -0.44 11.19
N GLU A 74 20.52 0.30 10.32
CA GLU A 74 19.85 1.54 10.73
C GLU A 74 18.67 1.28 11.66
N TYR A 75 17.85 0.26 11.36
CA TYR A 75 16.75 -0.15 12.22
C TYR A 75 17.23 -0.53 13.64
N SER A 76 18.29 -1.33 13.73
CA SER A 76 18.86 -1.72 15.03
C SER A 76 19.34 -0.51 15.81
N LYS A 77 19.99 0.46 15.15
CA LYS A 77 20.43 1.71 15.75
C LYS A 77 19.26 2.52 16.30
N ARG A 78 18.19 2.75 15.50
CA ARG A 78 17.04 3.55 15.93
C ARG A 78 16.21 2.83 17.00
N SER A 79 16.06 1.52 16.90
CA SER A 79 15.39 0.73 17.94
C SER A 79 16.12 0.77 19.28
N ALA A 80 17.46 0.70 19.28
CA ALA A 80 18.27 0.84 20.48
C ALA A 80 18.19 2.27 21.06
N GLU A 81 18.19 3.29 20.22
CA GLU A 81 18.05 4.69 20.61
C GLU A 81 16.74 4.95 21.36
N ILE A 82 15.60 4.47 20.82
CA ILE A 82 14.30 4.58 21.48
C ILE A 82 14.31 3.88 22.84
N ARG A 83 14.91 2.68 22.92
CA ARG A 83 14.97 1.89 24.16
C ARG A 83 15.94 2.45 25.19
N ALA A 84 16.92 3.25 24.77
CA ALA A 84 17.80 3.96 25.68
C ALA A 84 17.10 5.07 26.47
N GLY A 85 15.91 5.52 26.02
CA GLY A 85 15.05 6.46 26.74
C GLY A 85 15.03 7.86 26.15
N GLY A 86 14.36 8.78 26.84
CA GLY A 86 14.20 10.17 26.43
C GLY A 86 13.07 10.42 25.41
N TYR A 87 12.41 9.38 24.93
CA TYR A 87 11.31 9.49 23.97
C TYR A 87 9.93 9.32 24.62
N LYS A 88 9.00 10.19 24.24
CA LYS A 88 7.56 10.04 24.48
C LYS A 88 6.88 9.75 23.17
N ILE A 89 6.21 8.60 23.06
CA ILE A 89 5.55 8.13 21.86
C ILE A 89 4.05 8.16 22.08
N TYR A 90 3.37 9.06 21.39
CA TYR A 90 1.90 9.20 21.41
C TYR A 90 1.31 8.36 20.30
N THR A 91 0.31 7.53 20.63
CA THR A 91 -0.27 6.58 19.70
C THR A 91 -1.78 6.64 19.64
N SER A 92 -2.34 6.25 18.51
CA SER A 92 -3.77 6.03 18.27
C SER A 92 -4.29 4.69 18.79
N LEU A 93 -3.40 3.84 19.32
CA LEU A 93 -3.76 2.50 19.80
C LEU A 93 -4.79 2.58 20.93
N ASN A 94 -5.94 1.92 20.73
CA ASN A 94 -7.08 1.98 21.63
C ASN A 94 -7.17 0.72 22.52
N PRO A 95 -6.97 0.81 23.85
CA PRO A 95 -6.98 -0.35 24.74
C PRO A 95 -8.31 -1.12 24.75
N LYS A 96 -9.44 -0.47 24.51
CA LYS A 96 -10.77 -1.12 24.45
C LYS A 96 -10.92 -1.95 23.18
N ILE A 97 -10.50 -1.40 22.04
CA ILE A 97 -10.50 -2.10 20.74
C ILE A 97 -9.47 -3.25 20.79
N GLN A 98 -8.28 -3.00 21.32
CA GLN A 98 -7.22 -3.98 21.55
C GLN A 98 -7.72 -5.19 22.37
N LYS A 99 -8.35 -4.94 23.51
CA LYS A 99 -8.89 -6.00 24.38
C LYS A 99 -9.97 -6.82 23.65
N ARG A 100 -10.82 -6.17 22.84
CA ARG A 100 -11.84 -6.83 22.04
C ARG A 100 -11.21 -7.75 20.99
N LEU A 101 -10.22 -7.25 20.23
CA LEU A 101 -9.53 -8.02 19.21
C LEU A 101 -8.83 -9.25 19.81
N GLN A 102 -8.08 -9.06 20.90
CA GLN A 102 -7.41 -10.14 21.63
C GLN A 102 -8.42 -11.17 22.16
N LYS A 103 -9.57 -10.73 22.67
CA LYS A 103 -10.64 -11.62 23.15
C LYS A 103 -11.24 -12.44 22.00
N SER A 104 -11.47 -11.82 20.83
CA SER A 104 -11.98 -12.53 19.64
C SER A 104 -11.01 -13.62 19.19
N VAL A 105 -9.71 -13.34 19.17
CA VAL A 105 -8.66 -14.33 18.86
C VAL A 105 -8.66 -15.46 19.90
N SER A 106 -8.54 -15.11 21.18
CA SER A 106 -8.37 -16.10 22.27
C SER A 106 -9.60 -17.00 22.40
N LYS A 107 -10.81 -16.42 22.33
CA LYS A 107 -12.07 -17.17 22.44
C LYS A 107 -12.27 -18.12 21.27
N THR A 108 -12.05 -17.64 20.03
CA THR A 108 -12.27 -18.46 18.83
C THR A 108 -11.31 -19.64 18.75
N LEU A 109 -10.08 -19.48 19.26
CA LEU A 109 -9.08 -20.54 19.22
C LEU A 109 -8.98 -21.32 20.53
N SER A 110 -9.92 -21.19 21.47
CA SER A 110 -9.87 -21.80 22.81
C SER A 110 -9.77 -23.33 22.78
N THR A 111 -10.36 -23.97 21.78
CA THR A 111 -10.36 -25.44 21.61
C THR A 111 -9.02 -26.01 21.13
N PHE A 112 -8.11 -25.16 20.60
CA PHE A 112 -6.78 -25.60 20.17
C PHE A 112 -5.80 -25.49 21.35
N THR A 113 -5.64 -26.55 22.13
CA THR A 113 -4.90 -26.54 23.39
C THR A 113 -3.45 -26.99 23.29
N GLU A 114 -3.04 -27.49 22.11
CA GLU A 114 -1.66 -27.94 21.88
C GLU A 114 -0.64 -26.84 22.22
N LYS A 115 0.37 -27.19 23.01
CA LYS A 115 1.48 -26.31 23.37
C LYS A 115 2.79 -26.81 22.77
N SER A 116 3.64 -25.88 22.37
CA SER A 116 5.00 -26.16 21.97
C SER A 116 5.79 -26.79 23.14
N LYS A 117 6.45 -27.91 22.90
CA LYS A 117 7.31 -28.57 23.90
C LYS A 117 8.45 -27.66 24.36
N LYS A 118 8.99 -26.84 23.44
CA LYS A 118 10.13 -25.95 23.69
C LYS A 118 9.72 -24.68 24.44
N THR A 119 8.68 -23.97 23.95
CA THR A 119 8.32 -22.64 24.48
C THR A 119 7.21 -22.66 25.51
N LYS A 120 6.50 -23.80 25.68
CA LYS A 120 5.30 -23.96 26.52
C LYS A 120 4.12 -23.05 26.12
N LYS A 121 4.26 -22.25 25.06
CA LYS A 121 3.20 -21.42 24.47
C LYS A 121 2.30 -22.26 23.58
N TYR A 122 1.10 -21.76 23.26
CA TYR A 122 0.24 -22.42 22.28
C TYR A 122 0.97 -22.60 20.94
N ALA A 123 0.87 -23.78 20.37
CA ALA A 123 1.54 -24.10 19.10
C ALA A 123 0.85 -23.40 17.93
N LEU A 124 -0.49 -23.50 17.86
CA LEU A 124 -1.28 -22.75 16.88
C LEU A 124 -1.36 -21.28 17.29
N GLN A 125 -0.98 -20.38 16.40
CA GLN A 125 -0.91 -18.95 16.61
C GLN A 125 -1.91 -18.20 15.71
N SER A 126 -2.11 -16.92 16.03
CA SER A 126 -2.87 -15.99 15.21
C SER A 126 -2.28 -14.60 15.38
N ALA A 127 -2.38 -13.79 14.35
CA ALA A 127 -2.14 -12.36 14.43
C ALA A 127 -3.26 -11.60 13.73
N ALA A 128 -3.52 -10.39 14.20
CA ALA A 128 -4.55 -9.53 13.65
C ALA A 128 -4.22 -8.05 13.83
N MET A 129 -4.73 -7.22 12.93
CA MET A 129 -4.59 -5.76 12.98
C MET A 129 -5.89 -5.10 12.59
N CYS A 130 -6.19 -3.95 13.19
CA CYS A 130 -7.34 -3.13 12.87
C CYS A 130 -6.91 -1.69 12.61
N ILE A 131 -7.39 -1.13 11.51
CA ILE A 131 -7.28 0.28 11.12
C ILE A 131 -8.66 0.92 11.26
N ASP A 132 -8.72 2.10 11.83
CA ASP A 132 -9.88 3.00 11.80
C ASP A 132 -9.87 3.75 10.47
N ASN A 133 -10.90 3.58 9.66
CA ASN A 133 -10.91 4.07 8.28
C ASN A 133 -11.10 5.60 8.20
N GLU A 134 -11.76 6.20 9.20
CA GLU A 134 -11.93 7.65 9.26
C GLU A 134 -10.60 8.38 9.51
N THR A 135 -9.78 7.83 10.39
CA THR A 135 -8.50 8.43 10.78
C THR A 135 -7.29 7.84 10.08
N GLN A 136 -7.44 6.71 9.41
CA GLN A 136 -6.39 5.91 8.78
C GLN A 136 -5.29 5.42 9.76
N TYR A 137 -5.54 5.52 11.06
CA TYR A 137 -4.61 5.03 12.06
C TYR A 137 -4.86 3.55 12.42
N VAL A 138 -3.77 2.85 12.74
CA VAL A 138 -3.84 1.53 13.38
C VAL A 138 -4.31 1.71 14.82
N VAL A 139 -5.45 1.09 15.17
CA VAL A 139 -6.07 1.23 16.50
C VAL A 139 -5.94 -0.02 17.37
N ALA A 140 -5.61 -1.18 16.78
CA ALA A 140 -5.34 -2.41 17.55
C ALA A 140 -4.41 -3.36 16.78
N VAL A 141 -3.53 -4.05 17.53
CA VAL A 141 -2.56 -5.01 16.98
C VAL A 141 -2.44 -6.21 17.93
N VAL A 142 -2.75 -7.39 17.42
CA VAL A 142 -2.58 -8.67 18.13
C VAL A 142 -1.51 -9.49 17.42
N GLY A 143 -0.41 -9.77 18.11
CA GLY A 143 0.74 -10.52 17.58
C GLY A 143 0.76 -12.00 17.96
N GLY A 144 -0.24 -12.49 18.69
CA GLY A 144 -0.32 -13.90 19.11
C GLY A 144 -1.58 -14.21 19.90
N ARG A 145 -1.78 -15.49 20.24
CA ARG A 145 -2.97 -15.95 20.98
C ARG A 145 -3.05 -15.43 22.41
N THR A 146 -1.92 -15.14 23.04
CA THR A 146 -1.84 -14.63 24.41
C THR A 146 -0.94 -13.40 24.45
N GLN A 147 -1.18 -12.52 25.41
CA GLN A 147 -0.37 -11.31 25.58
C GLN A 147 1.05 -11.56 26.12
N ASN A 148 1.33 -12.78 26.58
CA ASN A 148 2.63 -13.14 27.15
C ASN A 148 3.66 -13.58 26.09
N ASP A 149 3.36 -13.41 24.81
CA ASP A 149 4.29 -13.73 23.73
C ASP A 149 4.92 -12.42 23.21
N GLN A 150 6.23 -12.28 23.41
CA GLN A 150 6.97 -11.09 22.96
C GLN A 150 7.12 -11.02 21.43
N TYR A 151 6.95 -12.16 20.73
CA TYR A 151 7.05 -12.20 19.26
C TYR A 151 5.76 -11.68 18.63
N ASN A 152 5.80 -10.43 18.17
CA ASN A 152 4.66 -9.79 17.54
C ASN A 152 4.56 -10.17 16.05
N ARG A 153 3.74 -11.19 15.75
CA ARG A 153 3.60 -11.74 14.39
C ARG A 153 2.93 -10.78 13.42
N ALA A 154 2.30 -9.72 13.89
CA ALA A 154 1.60 -8.77 13.02
C ALA A 154 2.56 -8.02 12.08
N PHE A 155 3.82 -7.84 12.48
CA PHE A 155 4.84 -7.17 11.65
C PHE A 155 6.16 -7.95 11.51
N LEU A 156 6.44 -8.88 12.43
CA LEU A 156 7.68 -9.68 12.36
C LEU A 156 7.52 -10.95 11.53
N SER A 157 6.31 -11.51 11.45
CA SER A 157 6.07 -12.78 10.76
C SER A 157 5.66 -12.55 9.30
N LYS A 158 6.46 -13.09 8.38
CA LYS A 158 6.16 -13.10 6.95
C LYS A 158 5.49 -14.42 6.61
N ARG A 159 4.27 -14.35 6.06
CA ARG A 159 3.43 -15.52 5.81
C ARG A 159 2.84 -15.46 4.41
N GLN A 160 2.61 -16.61 3.81
CA GLN A 160 1.98 -16.67 2.49
C GLN A 160 0.52 -16.21 2.60
N PRO A 161 0.10 -15.14 1.89
CA PRO A 161 -1.25 -14.60 2.00
C PRO A 161 -2.31 -15.49 1.31
N GLY A 162 -1.88 -16.38 0.42
CA GLY A 162 -2.82 -17.12 -0.41
C GLY A 162 -3.74 -16.18 -1.18
N SER A 163 -4.98 -16.58 -1.36
CA SER A 163 -5.97 -15.82 -2.15
C SER A 163 -6.36 -14.45 -1.58
N THR A 164 -5.90 -14.04 -0.39
CA THR A 164 -6.13 -12.67 0.08
C THR A 164 -5.32 -11.63 -0.68
N ILE A 165 -4.29 -12.04 -1.43
CA ILE A 165 -3.54 -11.11 -2.27
C ILE A 165 -4.28 -10.70 -3.55
N LYS A 166 -5.17 -11.54 -4.05
CA LYS A 166 -5.85 -11.38 -5.34
C LYS A 166 -6.48 -10.00 -5.55
N PRO A 167 -7.24 -9.44 -4.58
CA PRO A 167 -7.78 -8.09 -4.73
C PRO A 167 -6.71 -7.03 -5.01
N LEU A 168 -5.55 -7.13 -4.36
CA LEU A 168 -4.48 -6.13 -4.41
C LEU A 168 -3.55 -6.29 -5.61
N LEU A 169 -3.31 -7.53 -6.03
CA LEU A 169 -2.29 -7.87 -7.04
C LEU A 169 -2.88 -8.17 -8.41
N ASP A 170 -4.04 -8.85 -8.47
CA ASP A 170 -4.60 -9.33 -9.73
C ASP A 170 -5.74 -8.42 -10.19
N TYR A 171 -6.80 -8.28 -9.37
CA TYR A 171 -8.05 -7.66 -9.77
C TYR A 171 -7.99 -6.14 -9.81
N ALA A 172 -7.54 -5.48 -8.74
CA ALA A 172 -7.48 -4.02 -8.70
C ALA A 172 -6.53 -3.45 -9.77
N PRO A 173 -5.30 -3.97 -9.96
CA PRO A 173 -4.46 -3.57 -11.08
C PRO A 173 -5.11 -3.78 -12.45
N ALA A 174 -5.83 -4.89 -12.65
CA ALA A 174 -6.51 -5.17 -13.91
C ALA A 174 -7.65 -4.19 -14.20
N ILE A 175 -8.44 -3.82 -13.18
CA ILE A 175 -9.49 -2.82 -13.30
C ILE A 175 -8.88 -1.44 -13.55
N ASP A 176 -7.86 -1.07 -12.79
CA ASP A 176 -7.21 0.24 -12.86
C ASP A 176 -6.56 0.49 -14.22
N ASN A 177 -6.03 -0.56 -14.85
CA ASN A 177 -5.47 -0.53 -16.20
C ASN A 177 -6.51 -0.81 -17.30
N GLY A 178 -7.79 -1.03 -16.94
CA GLY A 178 -8.88 -1.23 -17.89
C GLY A 178 -8.86 -2.59 -18.57
N VAL A 179 -8.14 -3.56 -18.04
CA VAL A 179 -8.08 -4.94 -18.57
C VAL A 179 -9.41 -5.66 -18.34
N ILE A 180 -10.03 -5.43 -17.18
CA ILE A 180 -11.32 -6.00 -16.79
C ILE A 180 -12.24 -4.97 -16.15
N ASN A 181 -13.53 -5.31 -16.05
CA ASN A 181 -14.51 -4.66 -15.18
C ASN A 181 -15.31 -5.74 -14.44
N GLY A 182 -16.24 -5.37 -13.54
CA GLY A 182 -16.98 -6.32 -12.72
C GLY A 182 -17.82 -7.33 -13.49
N SER A 183 -18.22 -7.01 -14.74
CA SER A 183 -19.02 -7.87 -15.61
C SER A 183 -18.21 -8.63 -16.67
N THR A 184 -16.92 -8.40 -16.75
CA THR A 184 -16.06 -9.16 -17.67
C THR A 184 -16.20 -10.66 -17.41
N VAL A 185 -16.43 -11.45 -18.47
CA VAL A 185 -16.53 -12.90 -18.39
C VAL A 185 -15.20 -13.53 -18.76
N ILE A 186 -14.79 -14.48 -17.93
CA ILE A 186 -13.57 -15.27 -18.13
C ILE A 186 -13.97 -16.74 -18.08
N ASN A 187 -13.42 -17.54 -18.99
CA ASN A 187 -13.62 -18.97 -18.96
C ASN A 187 -12.72 -19.59 -17.88
N ASP A 188 -13.34 -20.17 -16.85
CA ASP A 188 -12.65 -20.95 -15.83
C ASP A 188 -12.34 -22.34 -16.38
N HIS A 189 -11.11 -22.54 -16.80
CA HIS A 189 -10.59 -23.79 -17.38
C HIS A 189 -9.12 -24.00 -16.97
N LYS A 190 -8.56 -25.13 -17.34
CA LYS A 190 -7.13 -25.42 -17.10
C LYS A 190 -6.25 -24.46 -17.91
N VAL A 191 -5.40 -23.72 -17.21
CA VAL A 191 -4.52 -22.69 -17.79
C VAL A 191 -3.05 -22.99 -17.46
N TYR A 192 -2.15 -22.46 -18.28
CA TYR A 192 -0.70 -22.59 -18.10
C TYR A 192 -0.04 -21.22 -18.21
N TRP A 193 1.07 -21.03 -17.50
CA TRP A 193 1.87 -19.81 -17.63
C TRP A 193 2.35 -19.64 -19.07
N ASP A 194 2.94 -20.68 -19.62
CA ASP A 194 3.27 -20.78 -21.03
C ASP A 194 2.36 -21.82 -21.68
N ASN A 195 1.46 -21.37 -22.55
CA ASN A 195 0.50 -22.23 -23.23
C ASN A 195 1.17 -23.23 -24.22
N THR A 196 2.39 -22.92 -24.69
CA THR A 196 3.18 -23.81 -25.56
C THR A 196 3.90 -24.91 -24.75
N ASN A 197 4.14 -24.65 -23.45
CA ASN A 197 4.80 -25.57 -22.54
C ASN A 197 3.83 -26.08 -21.45
N LYS A 198 3.23 -27.24 -21.67
CA LYS A 198 2.31 -27.89 -20.71
C LYS A 198 2.94 -28.34 -19.40
N LYS A 199 4.27 -28.21 -19.25
CA LYS A 199 5.00 -28.40 -17.98
C LYS A 199 5.20 -27.09 -17.22
N SER A 200 4.84 -25.93 -17.80
CA SER A 200 4.90 -24.66 -17.12
C SER A 200 3.89 -24.58 -15.95
N TYR A 201 4.05 -23.60 -15.09
CA TYR A 201 3.15 -23.42 -13.94
C TYR A 201 1.68 -23.40 -14.38
N SER A 202 0.86 -24.18 -13.69
CA SER A 202 -0.58 -24.35 -13.97
C SER A 202 -1.32 -24.48 -12.65
N PRO A 203 -2.08 -23.45 -12.23
CA PRO A 203 -2.86 -23.52 -11.02
C PRO A 203 -4.13 -24.35 -11.20
N SER A 204 -4.61 -24.91 -10.09
CA SER A 204 -5.94 -25.52 -10.00
C SER A 204 -6.82 -24.79 -9.01
N ASN A 205 -8.13 -24.86 -9.21
CA ASN A 205 -9.09 -24.32 -8.24
C ASN A 205 -9.11 -25.15 -6.95
N SER A 206 -9.36 -24.47 -5.82
CA SER A 206 -9.58 -25.15 -4.54
C SER A 206 -10.83 -26.02 -4.62
N GLY A 207 -10.69 -27.28 -4.23
CA GLY A 207 -11.77 -28.27 -4.35
C GLY A 207 -11.81 -29.00 -5.71
N GLY A 208 -11.01 -28.58 -6.68
CA GLY A 208 -10.96 -29.15 -8.03
C GLY A 208 -12.09 -28.67 -8.94
N GLY A 209 -12.02 -29.04 -10.21
CA GLY A 209 -13.05 -28.70 -11.22
C GLY A 209 -12.95 -27.26 -11.74
N TYR A 210 -13.79 -27.01 -12.75
CA TYR A 210 -13.89 -25.73 -13.44
C TYR A 210 -15.37 -25.36 -13.61
N HIS A 211 -15.65 -24.05 -13.70
CA HIS A 211 -17.02 -23.52 -13.75
C HIS A 211 -17.41 -23.01 -15.15
N GLY A 212 -16.49 -23.10 -16.13
CA GLY A 212 -16.73 -22.54 -17.46
C GLY A 212 -16.75 -21.00 -17.43
N ASN A 213 -17.70 -20.41 -18.13
CA ASN A 213 -17.82 -18.96 -18.21
C ASN A 213 -18.40 -18.38 -16.91
N VAL A 214 -17.59 -17.58 -16.22
CA VAL A 214 -17.97 -16.87 -15.00
C VAL A 214 -17.64 -15.40 -15.14
N THR A 215 -18.38 -14.54 -14.44
CA THR A 215 -17.95 -13.13 -14.32
C THR A 215 -16.75 -13.02 -13.40
N VAL A 216 -15.95 -11.96 -13.57
CA VAL A 216 -14.83 -11.69 -12.65
C VAL A 216 -15.33 -11.49 -11.21
N ARG A 217 -16.52 -10.92 -11.00
CA ARG A 217 -17.21 -10.84 -9.70
C ARG A 217 -17.39 -12.23 -9.08
N GLU A 218 -17.95 -13.16 -9.83
CA GLU A 218 -18.12 -14.55 -9.39
C GLU A 218 -16.78 -15.23 -9.14
N GLY A 219 -15.81 -15.05 -10.03
CA GLY A 219 -14.44 -15.57 -9.88
C GLY A 219 -13.78 -15.10 -8.59
N LEU A 220 -13.96 -13.83 -8.22
CA LEU A 220 -13.45 -13.27 -6.96
C LEU A 220 -14.18 -13.82 -5.74
N ALA A 221 -15.51 -13.87 -5.76
CA ALA A 221 -16.33 -14.35 -4.64
C ALA A 221 -16.11 -15.83 -4.34
N ARG A 222 -16.02 -16.67 -5.39
CA ARG A 222 -15.63 -18.10 -5.31
C ARG A 222 -14.13 -18.30 -5.07
N SER A 223 -13.32 -17.25 -5.25
CA SER A 223 -11.86 -17.34 -5.13
C SER A 223 -11.20 -18.26 -6.17
N LEU A 224 -11.70 -18.28 -7.41
CA LEU A 224 -11.18 -19.15 -8.47
C LEU A 224 -9.72 -18.78 -8.80
N ASN A 225 -8.84 -19.78 -8.78
CA ASN A 225 -7.41 -19.59 -8.99
C ASN A 225 -7.09 -19.36 -10.47
N THR A 226 -7.74 -20.10 -11.34
CA THR A 226 -7.54 -20.02 -12.79
C THR A 226 -8.01 -18.68 -13.36
N VAL A 227 -9.11 -18.12 -12.81
CA VAL A 227 -9.60 -16.78 -13.20
C VAL A 227 -8.62 -15.70 -12.75
N ALA A 228 -8.22 -15.71 -11.48
CA ALA A 228 -7.24 -14.75 -10.95
C ALA A 228 -5.91 -14.80 -11.71
N PHE A 229 -5.45 -16.01 -11.98
CA PHE A 229 -4.21 -16.23 -12.73
C PHE A 229 -4.27 -15.71 -14.18
N GLN A 230 -5.39 -15.89 -14.88
CA GLN A 230 -5.61 -15.33 -16.21
C GLN A 230 -5.57 -13.78 -16.16
N ILE A 231 -6.27 -13.19 -15.19
CA ILE A 231 -6.28 -11.74 -14.97
C ILE A 231 -4.85 -11.23 -14.72
N PHE A 232 -4.10 -11.86 -13.81
CA PHE A 232 -2.72 -11.48 -13.52
C PHE A 232 -1.83 -11.58 -14.76
N LYS A 233 -2.01 -12.62 -15.57
CA LYS A 233 -1.24 -12.82 -16.80
C LYS A 233 -1.50 -11.73 -17.83
N GLU A 234 -2.76 -11.27 -17.95
CA GLU A 234 -3.14 -10.18 -18.86
C GLU A 234 -2.62 -8.80 -18.39
N VAL A 235 -2.58 -8.57 -17.07
CA VAL A 235 -1.98 -7.35 -16.49
C VAL A 235 -0.46 -7.34 -16.69
N GLY A 236 0.17 -8.50 -16.61
CA GLY A 236 1.61 -8.66 -16.61
C GLY A 236 2.23 -8.51 -15.22
N THR A 237 3.26 -9.32 -14.95
CA THR A 237 3.90 -9.40 -13.63
C THR A 237 4.47 -8.07 -13.18
N GLU A 238 5.19 -7.37 -14.05
CA GLU A 238 5.81 -6.07 -13.73
C GLU A 238 4.76 -5.05 -13.30
N THR A 239 3.70 -4.88 -14.09
CA THR A 239 2.62 -3.94 -13.76
C THR A 239 1.96 -4.30 -12.43
N ALA A 240 1.65 -5.57 -12.21
CA ALA A 240 1.02 -6.04 -10.98
C ALA A 240 1.92 -5.82 -9.75
N MET A 241 3.21 -6.17 -9.84
CA MET A 241 4.17 -6.00 -8.74
C MET A 241 4.44 -4.53 -8.40
N ASN A 242 4.36 -3.61 -9.38
CA ASN A 242 4.47 -2.17 -9.15
C ASN A 242 3.35 -1.63 -8.25
N TYR A 243 2.17 -2.25 -8.22
CA TYR A 243 1.12 -1.88 -7.26
C TYR A 243 1.48 -2.29 -5.83
N LEU A 244 2.12 -3.45 -5.63
CA LEU A 244 2.61 -3.85 -4.30
C LEU A 244 3.78 -2.96 -3.83
N ASP A 245 4.62 -2.49 -4.75
CA ASP A 245 5.65 -1.49 -4.44
C ASP A 245 5.01 -0.17 -3.96
N LYS A 246 4.02 0.35 -4.69
CA LYS A 246 3.25 1.53 -4.28
C LYS A 246 2.53 1.32 -2.93
N LEU A 247 2.05 0.12 -2.64
CA LEU A 247 1.49 -0.27 -1.34
C LEU A 247 2.56 -0.49 -0.26
N GLN A 248 3.83 -0.31 -0.57
CA GLN A 248 4.96 -0.42 0.35
C GLN A 248 5.02 -1.78 1.08
N PHE A 249 4.79 -2.87 0.35
CA PHE A 249 4.90 -4.22 0.90
C PHE A 249 6.35 -4.49 1.33
N SER A 250 6.55 -4.67 2.62
CA SER A 250 7.87 -4.61 3.27
C SER A 250 8.75 -5.85 3.05
N SER A 251 8.23 -6.91 2.46
CA SER A 251 8.91 -8.21 2.38
C SER A 251 9.00 -8.82 0.99
N LEU A 252 8.76 -8.02 -0.05
CA LEU A 252 8.92 -8.47 -1.43
C LEU A 252 10.38 -8.84 -1.72
N SER A 253 10.55 -9.84 -2.56
CA SER A 253 11.86 -10.27 -3.06
C SER A 253 11.98 -9.96 -4.54
N TYR A 254 13.19 -9.67 -5.03
CA TYR A 254 13.44 -9.57 -6.46
C TYR A 254 12.96 -10.81 -7.24
N ALA A 255 13.00 -11.99 -6.60
CA ALA A 255 12.55 -13.24 -7.20
C ALA A 255 11.03 -13.33 -7.38
N ASP A 256 10.27 -12.54 -6.61
CA ASP A 256 8.80 -12.47 -6.73
C ASP A 256 8.39 -11.85 -8.07
N ASN A 257 9.21 -10.97 -8.65
CA ASN A 257 8.99 -10.38 -9.98
C ASN A 257 9.05 -11.42 -11.12
N LEU A 258 9.61 -12.60 -10.85
CA LEU A 258 9.80 -13.68 -11.81
C LEU A 258 8.86 -14.87 -11.58
N ALA A 259 8.11 -14.87 -10.49
CA ALA A 259 7.34 -16.02 -10.02
C ALA A 259 5.84 -15.89 -10.31
N PRO A 260 5.26 -16.63 -11.27
CA PRO A 260 3.82 -16.58 -11.56
C PRO A 260 2.94 -17.01 -10.37
N ALA A 261 3.52 -17.71 -9.40
CA ALA A 261 2.82 -18.14 -8.18
C ALA A 261 2.41 -16.98 -7.26
N VAL A 262 3.00 -15.78 -7.42
CA VAL A 262 2.64 -14.59 -6.61
C VAL A 262 1.19 -14.19 -6.80
N SER A 263 0.60 -14.42 -7.99
CA SER A 263 -0.83 -14.20 -8.28
C SER A 263 -1.75 -14.93 -7.31
N LEU A 264 -1.31 -16.04 -6.75
CA LEU A 264 -2.05 -16.85 -5.78
C LEU A 264 -1.48 -16.77 -4.36
N GLY A 265 -0.60 -15.80 -4.13
CA GLY A 265 0.02 -15.57 -2.83
C GLY A 265 1.21 -16.47 -2.52
N GLY A 266 1.88 -16.99 -3.54
CA GLY A 266 3.12 -17.78 -3.42
C GLY A 266 4.36 -16.89 -3.52
N PHE A 267 4.66 -16.12 -2.48
CA PHE A 267 5.83 -15.23 -2.42
C PHE A 267 7.07 -15.95 -1.86
N THR A 268 8.24 -15.44 -2.17
CA THR A 268 9.51 -15.97 -1.65
C THR A 268 9.53 -16.02 -0.13
N TYR A 269 9.20 -14.92 0.53
CA TYR A 269 9.17 -14.83 1.99
C TYR A 269 7.76 -14.78 2.57
N GLY A 270 6.77 -14.40 1.78
CA GLY A 270 5.43 -14.05 2.24
C GLY A 270 5.34 -12.57 2.61
N VAL A 271 4.21 -12.19 3.20
CA VAL A 271 3.85 -10.81 3.57
C VAL A 271 3.48 -10.72 5.05
N THR A 272 3.46 -9.50 5.61
CA THR A 272 3.05 -9.28 7.00
C THR A 272 1.54 -9.00 7.11
N ILE A 273 0.98 -9.15 8.32
CA ILE A 273 -0.40 -8.70 8.62
C ILE A 273 -0.51 -7.19 8.39
N ASN A 274 0.52 -6.44 8.76
CA ASN A 274 0.59 -4.99 8.57
C ASN A 274 0.44 -4.62 7.09
N ASP A 275 1.19 -5.28 6.19
CA ASP A 275 1.11 -5.01 4.75
C ASP A 275 -0.30 -5.31 4.21
N MET A 276 -0.86 -6.46 4.58
CA MET A 276 -2.20 -6.86 4.14
C MET A 276 -3.29 -5.93 4.67
N CYS A 277 -3.25 -5.55 5.95
CA CYS A 277 -4.23 -4.66 6.54
C CYS A 277 -4.21 -3.27 5.88
N ARG A 278 -3.01 -2.71 5.66
CA ARG A 278 -2.83 -1.43 4.97
C ARG A 278 -3.26 -1.49 3.50
N GLY A 279 -2.93 -2.56 2.79
CA GLY A 279 -3.38 -2.76 1.41
C GLY A 279 -4.92 -2.78 1.29
N TYR A 280 -5.60 -3.46 2.22
CA TYR A 280 -7.07 -3.46 2.26
C TYR A 280 -7.65 -2.11 2.68
N ALA A 281 -7.01 -1.40 3.62
CA ALA A 281 -7.40 -0.03 3.98
C ALA A 281 -7.25 0.92 2.78
N THR A 282 -6.25 0.73 1.93
CA THR A 282 -6.08 1.50 0.68
C THR A 282 -7.26 1.31 -0.27
N LEU A 283 -7.77 0.08 -0.44
CA LEU A 283 -8.98 -0.17 -1.24
C LEU A 283 -10.21 0.48 -0.61
N GLU A 284 -10.34 0.45 0.70
CA GLU A 284 -11.45 1.09 1.40
C GLU A 284 -11.36 2.62 1.28
N ASN A 285 -10.17 3.20 1.43
CA ASN A 285 -9.89 4.62 1.33
C ASN A 285 -9.79 5.12 -0.13
N ASN A 286 -10.70 4.69 -0.99
CA ASN A 286 -10.79 5.13 -2.38
C ASN A 286 -9.46 5.05 -3.18
N GLY A 287 -8.64 4.05 -2.87
CA GLY A 287 -7.38 3.77 -3.56
C GLY A 287 -6.18 4.56 -3.07
N LYS A 288 -6.35 5.35 -2.03
CA LYS A 288 -5.29 6.17 -1.45
C LYS A 288 -4.67 5.46 -0.23
N MET A 289 -3.37 5.23 -0.29
CA MET A 289 -2.61 4.68 0.82
C MET A 289 -2.18 5.78 1.76
N SER A 290 -2.58 5.69 3.02
CA SER A 290 -2.13 6.61 4.05
C SER A 290 -0.74 6.23 4.58
N SER A 291 0.13 7.22 4.82
CA SER A 291 1.40 7.04 5.51
C SER A 291 1.25 6.94 7.03
N ARG A 292 0.05 7.22 7.57
CA ARG A 292 -0.26 7.08 8.99
C ARG A 292 -0.10 5.63 9.45
N THR A 293 0.39 5.45 10.68
CA THR A 293 0.56 4.15 11.32
C THR A 293 -0.22 4.14 12.63
N CYS A 294 0.38 3.79 13.76
CA CYS A 294 -0.18 4.07 15.08
C CYS A 294 0.43 5.35 15.71
N LEU A 295 1.40 5.95 15.06
CA LEU A 295 2.11 7.10 15.62
C LEU A 295 1.33 8.39 15.35
N VAL A 296 1.04 9.10 16.43
CA VAL A 296 0.46 10.44 16.37
C VAL A 296 1.56 11.48 16.52
N LYS A 297 2.46 11.28 17.48
CA LYS A 297 3.57 12.20 17.76
C LYS A 297 4.73 11.47 18.43
N ILE A 298 5.95 11.91 18.17
CA ILE A 298 7.16 11.50 18.91
C ILE A 298 7.83 12.77 19.42
N GLU A 299 8.06 12.84 20.73
CA GLU A 299 8.83 13.89 21.39
C GLU A 299 10.09 13.28 22.00
N HIS A 300 11.18 14.05 21.97
CA HIS A 300 12.40 13.74 22.71
C HIS A 300 12.64 14.82 23.75
N GLU A 301 13.06 14.44 24.96
CA GLU A 301 13.17 15.35 26.11
C GLU A 301 14.10 16.55 25.87
N THR A 302 15.15 16.39 25.05
CA THR A 302 16.08 17.48 24.69
C THR A 302 15.77 18.17 23.37
N ASN A 303 15.17 17.45 22.40
CA ASN A 303 14.99 17.94 21.04
C ASN A 303 13.55 18.43 20.75
N GLY A 304 12.63 18.25 21.71
CA GLY A 304 11.22 18.58 21.52
C GLY A 304 10.51 17.62 20.57
N THR A 305 9.61 18.13 19.73
CA THR A 305 8.88 17.31 18.74
C THR A 305 9.82 16.84 17.64
N VAL A 306 9.98 15.52 17.53
CA VAL A 306 10.78 14.84 16.50
C VAL A 306 9.91 14.46 15.31
N TYR A 307 8.67 14.09 15.56
CA TYR A 307 7.70 13.72 14.54
C TYR A 307 6.28 14.06 15.00
N GLU A 308 5.49 14.55 14.07
CA GLU A 308 4.04 14.69 14.21
C GLU A 308 3.38 14.15 12.93
N ALA A 309 2.32 13.36 13.10
CA ALA A 309 1.65 12.75 11.96
C ALA A 309 1.04 13.86 11.08
N PRO A 310 1.23 13.78 9.75
CA PRO A 310 0.63 14.75 8.84
C PRO A 310 -0.89 14.70 8.90
N GLU A 311 -1.56 15.76 8.45
CA GLU A 311 -2.99 15.72 8.19
C GLU A 311 -3.34 14.62 7.21
N ILE A 312 -4.61 14.21 7.17
CA ILE A 312 -5.00 13.01 6.43
C ILE A 312 -4.72 13.19 4.93
N GLU A 313 -5.04 14.35 4.39
CA GLU A 313 -4.84 14.70 2.98
C GLU A 313 -3.37 14.70 2.57
N ASP A 314 -2.48 15.15 3.45
CA ASP A 314 -1.04 15.18 3.24
C ASP A 314 -0.36 13.83 3.46
N SER A 315 -1.09 12.91 4.12
CA SER A 315 -0.60 11.56 4.39
C SER A 315 -0.83 10.58 3.25
N GLU A 316 -1.67 10.93 2.28
CA GLU A 316 -2.21 10.02 1.27
C GLU A 316 -1.42 10.01 -0.04
N THR A 317 -1.24 8.80 -0.58
CA THR A 317 -0.67 8.59 -1.91
C THR A 317 -1.59 7.70 -2.72
N GLU A 318 -1.96 8.12 -3.93
CA GLU A 318 -2.81 7.33 -4.82
C GLU A 318 -2.08 6.07 -5.30
N VAL A 319 -2.68 4.92 -5.06
CA VAL A 319 -2.23 3.61 -5.56
C VAL A 319 -3.16 3.12 -6.66
N TYR A 320 -4.47 3.15 -6.39
CA TYR A 320 -5.53 2.83 -7.34
C TYR A 320 -6.42 4.06 -7.54
N SER A 321 -7.13 4.13 -8.65
CA SER A 321 -8.18 5.14 -8.82
C SER A 321 -9.35 4.89 -7.85
N ALA A 322 -10.10 5.95 -7.52
CA ALA A 322 -11.31 5.84 -6.69
C ALA A 322 -12.34 4.89 -7.33
N ASP A 323 -12.44 4.91 -8.65
CA ASP A 323 -13.33 4.03 -9.42
C ASP A 323 -12.94 2.56 -9.29
N THR A 324 -11.65 2.26 -9.46
CA THR A 324 -11.12 0.91 -9.25
C THR A 324 -11.42 0.42 -7.84
N SER A 325 -11.20 1.26 -6.85
CA SER A 325 -11.44 0.92 -5.45
C SER A 325 -12.91 0.68 -5.16
N PHE A 326 -13.81 1.49 -5.73
CA PHE A 326 -15.23 1.28 -5.58
C PHE A 326 -15.70 -0.03 -6.24
N ILE A 327 -15.25 -0.32 -7.46
CA ILE A 327 -15.55 -1.59 -8.15
C ILE A 327 -15.05 -2.77 -7.32
N MET A 328 -13.84 -2.67 -6.76
CA MET A 328 -13.31 -3.71 -5.88
C MET A 328 -14.13 -3.87 -4.61
N LYS A 329 -14.51 -2.77 -3.93
CA LYS A 329 -15.39 -2.80 -2.74
C LYS A 329 -16.71 -3.50 -3.05
N ASP A 330 -17.33 -3.20 -4.18
CA ASP A 330 -18.59 -3.82 -4.59
C ASP A 330 -18.40 -5.31 -4.92
N MET A 331 -17.39 -5.68 -5.71
CA MET A 331 -17.12 -7.09 -6.01
C MET A 331 -16.79 -7.91 -4.76
N MET A 332 -16.05 -7.35 -3.82
CA MET A 332 -15.66 -8.01 -2.57
C MET A 332 -16.84 -8.20 -1.61
N GLN A 333 -17.94 -7.45 -1.73
CA GLN A 333 -19.19 -7.73 -1.01
C GLN A 333 -19.76 -9.09 -1.41
N GLY A 334 -19.53 -9.55 -2.66
CA GLY A 334 -19.95 -10.87 -3.12
C GLY A 334 -19.38 -12.02 -2.29
N THR A 335 -18.24 -11.82 -1.63
CA THR A 335 -17.67 -12.80 -0.69
C THR A 335 -18.65 -13.14 0.44
N PHE A 336 -19.45 -12.17 0.89
CA PHE A 336 -20.43 -12.34 1.97
C PHE A 336 -21.87 -12.55 1.44
N ASN A 337 -22.25 -11.78 0.42
CA ASN A 337 -23.65 -11.66 0.00
C ASN A 337 -24.09 -12.80 -0.92
N GLU A 338 -23.15 -13.35 -1.72
CA GLU A 338 -23.47 -14.42 -2.65
C GLU A 338 -23.47 -15.78 -1.94
N ALA A 339 -24.42 -16.65 -2.29
CA ALA A 339 -24.55 -17.98 -1.69
C ALA A 339 -23.29 -18.85 -1.90
N TYR A 340 -22.57 -18.62 -3.01
CA TYR A 340 -21.29 -19.25 -3.32
C TYR A 340 -20.08 -18.50 -2.75
N GLY A 341 -20.30 -17.37 -2.09
CA GLY A 341 -19.24 -16.55 -1.52
C GLY A 341 -18.48 -17.26 -0.41
N THR A 342 -17.15 -17.23 -0.49
CA THR A 342 -16.28 -17.96 0.47
C THR A 342 -16.36 -17.42 1.90
N GLY A 343 -16.92 -16.25 2.12
CA GLY A 343 -17.13 -15.61 3.43
C GLY A 343 -18.59 -15.53 3.85
N HIS A 344 -19.51 -16.22 3.15
CA HIS A 344 -20.96 -16.15 3.39
C HIS A 344 -21.35 -16.42 4.87
N ALA A 345 -20.62 -17.29 5.56
CA ALA A 345 -20.83 -17.53 6.99
C ALA A 345 -20.57 -16.31 7.90
N GLY A 346 -19.96 -15.26 7.38
CA GLY A 346 -19.73 -13.97 8.05
C GLY A 346 -20.74 -12.89 7.67
N TYR A 347 -21.74 -13.20 6.85
CA TYR A 347 -22.77 -12.26 6.44
C TYR A 347 -23.46 -11.60 7.66
N ASN A 348 -23.71 -10.32 7.55
CA ASN A 348 -24.39 -9.52 8.57
C ASN A 348 -25.37 -8.55 7.89
N SER A 349 -26.66 -8.73 8.10
CA SER A 349 -27.70 -7.86 7.52
C SER A 349 -27.67 -6.42 8.02
N ASN A 350 -27.02 -6.17 9.17
CA ASN A 350 -26.96 -4.85 9.80
C ASN A 350 -25.73 -4.03 9.37
N GLN A 351 -24.82 -4.62 8.59
CA GLN A 351 -23.59 -3.93 8.13
C GLN A 351 -23.20 -4.40 6.72
N ILE A 352 -22.59 -3.48 5.98
CA ILE A 352 -22.03 -3.78 4.68
C ILE A 352 -20.55 -4.11 4.87
N TYR A 353 -20.19 -5.33 4.51
CA TYR A 353 -18.83 -5.85 4.58
C TYR A 353 -18.31 -6.21 3.20
N ALA A 354 -17.06 -5.88 2.95
CA ALA A 354 -16.28 -6.35 1.81
C ALA A 354 -15.04 -7.09 2.32
N GLY A 355 -14.66 -8.19 1.69
CA GLY A 355 -13.53 -8.96 2.18
C GLY A 355 -13.11 -10.12 1.29
N LYS A 356 -12.08 -10.83 1.72
CA LYS A 356 -11.51 -11.96 0.99
C LYS A 356 -10.94 -13.00 1.95
N THR A 357 -11.22 -14.26 1.67
CA THR A 357 -10.62 -15.43 2.32
C THR A 357 -9.29 -15.78 1.65
N GLY A 358 -8.35 -16.27 2.44
CA GLY A 358 -7.09 -16.84 1.95
C GLY A 358 -6.77 -18.17 2.63
N THR A 359 -6.31 -19.12 1.85
CA THR A 359 -5.85 -20.42 2.32
C THR A 359 -4.69 -20.83 1.43
N THR A 360 -3.57 -21.20 2.04
CA THR A 360 -2.40 -21.65 1.28
C THR A 360 -2.43 -23.13 1.03
N SER A 361 -1.60 -23.60 0.09
CA SER A 361 -1.44 -25.02 -0.21
C SER A 361 -1.17 -25.82 1.07
N SER A 362 -1.84 -26.96 1.20
CA SER A 362 -1.78 -27.81 2.40
C SER A 362 -2.30 -27.12 3.68
N ASN A 363 -3.07 -26.03 3.59
CA ASN A 363 -3.64 -25.29 4.72
C ASN A 363 -2.59 -24.94 5.78
N LYS A 364 -1.43 -24.42 5.36
CA LYS A 364 -0.38 -24.01 6.31
C LYS A 364 -0.62 -22.62 6.89
N ASP A 365 -1.33 -21.78 6.14
CA ASP A 365 -1.76 -20.43 6.52
C ASP A 365 -3.22 -20.25 6.14
N ALA A 366 -3.97 -19.63 7.03
CA ALA A 366 -5.37 -19.28 6.81
C ALA A 366 -5.57 -17.80 7.16
N TRP A 367 -6.22 -17.05 6.25
CA TRP A 367 -6.38 -15.61 6.32
C TRP A 367 -7.81 -15.17 6.09
N PHE A 368 -8.17 -14.08 6.72
CA PHE A 368 -9.31 -13.27 6.33
C PHE A 368 -8.93 -11.79 6.42
N CYS A 369 -9.10 -11.06 5.32
CA CYS A 369 -8.93 -9.62 5.27
C CYS A 369 -10.23 -8.99 4.76
N GLY A 370 -10.68 -7.92 5.41
CA GLY A 370 -11.91 -7.26 5.02
C GLY A 370 -12.16 -5.98 5.80
N PHE A 371 -13.18 -5.25 5.37
CA PHE A 371 -13.52 -3.94 5.90
C PHE A 371 -15.02 -3.65 5.83
N SER A 372 -15.44 -2.65 6.55
CA SER A 372 -16.66 -1.86 6.39
C SER A 372 -16.23 -0.42 6.07
N SER A 373 -17.17 0.51 5.97
CA SER A 373 -16.86 1.95 5.89
C SER A 373 -16.21 2.51 7.17
N TYR A 374 -16.14 1.75 8.26
CA TYR A 374 -15.61 2.22 9.55
C TYR A 374 -14.25 1.65 9.92
N TYR A 375 -14.02 0.37 9.62
CA TYR A 375 -12.82 -0.34 10.06
C TYR A 375 -12.34 -1.33 9.01
N THR A 376 -11.03 -1.42 8.88
CA THR A 376 -10.34 -2.46 8.11
C THR A 376 -9.62 -3.40 9.06
N THR A 377 -9.78 -4.72 8.87
CA THR A 377 -9.17 -5.73 9.75
C THR A 377 -8.60 -6.89 8.93
N ALA A 378 -7.37 -7.27 9.23
CA ALA A 378 -6.73 -8.48 8.71
C ALA A 378 -6.48 -9.48 9.85
N VAL A 379 -6.73 -10.75 9.58
CA VAL A 379 -6.54 -11.87 10.53
C VAL A 379 -5.80 -13.01 9.85
N TRP A 380 -4.78 -13.51 10.51
CA TRP A 380 -4.02 -14.70 10.12
C TRP A 380 -4.04 -15.75 11.23
N ILE A 381 -4.05 -17.03 10.83
CA ILE A 381 -3.88 -18.20 11.70
C ILE A 381 -2.85 -19.16 11.06
N GLY A 382 -1.93 -19.65 11.87
CA GLY A 382 -0.92 -20.61 11.44
C GLY A 382 -0.01 -21.05 12.57
N TYR A 383 0.99 -21.85 12.23
CA TYR A 383 2.08 -22.23 13.12
C TYR A 383 3.32 -21.42 12.80
N ASP A 384 4.14 -21.10 13.80
CA ASP A 384 5.40 -20.38 13.57
C ASP A 384 6.32 -21.13 12.59
N THR A 385 6.43 -22.44 12.75
CA THR A 385 6.98 -23.32 11.72
C THR A 385 5.81 -23.86 10.89
N PRO A 386 5.69 -23.49 9.59
CA PRO A 386 4.55 -23.85 8.77
C PRO A 386 4.30 -25.36 8.70
N ARG A 387 3.14 -25.79 9.15
CA ARG A 387 2.65 -27.18 9.05
C ARG A 387 1.17 -27.23 8.68
N LYS A 388 0.73 -28.35 8.12
CA LYS A 388 -0.64 -28.58 7.70
C LYS A 388 -1.64 -28.41 8.85
N MET A 389 -2.74 -27.74 8.60
CA MET A 389 -3.86 -27.50 9.53
C MET A 389 -5.15 -28.07 8.90
N PRO A 390 -5.46 -29.36 9.08
CA PRO A 390 -6.69 -29.94 8.52
C PRO A 390 -7.94 -29.18 8.98
N GLY A 391 -8.86 -28.86 8.06
CA GLY A 391 -10.08 -28.11 8.36
C GLY A 391 -9.91 -26.63 8.65
N MET A 392 -8.67 -26.10 8.61
CA MET A 392 -8.40 -24.69 8.77
C MET A 392 -8.36 -23.99 7.40
N TYR A 393 -9.39 -23.21 7.13
CA TYR A 393 -9.55 -22.41 5.91
C TYR A 393 -9.77 -20.95 6.30
N GLY A 394 -9.54 -20.02 5.38
CA GLY A 394 -9.87 -18.61 5.58
C GLY A 394 -11.35 -18.37 5.90
N SER A 395 -12.22 -19.20 5.36
CA SER A 395 -13.67 -19.21 5.61
C SER A 395 -14.09 -19.75 6.98
N THR A 396 -13.18 -20.34 7.77
CA THR A 396 -13.51 -20.94 9.07
C THR A 396 -13.09 -20.02 10.23
N TYR A 397 -12.01 -20.34 10.91
CA TYR A 397 -11.60 -19.63 12.13
C TYR A 397 -11.12 -18.18 11.89
N PRO A 398 -10.36 -17.86 10.82
CA PRO A 398 -10.01 -16.46 10.56
C PRO A 398 -11.25 -15.58 10.35
N LEU A 399 -12.22 -16.04 9.55
CA LEU A 399 -13.50 -15.36 9.35
C LEU A 399 -14.28 -15.22 10.67
N ARG A 400 -14.31 -16.25 11.51
CA ARG A 400 -15.00 -16.20 12.82
C ARG A 400 -14.38 -15.16 13.76
N ILE A 401 -13.03 -15.07 13.80
CA ILE A 401 -12.33 -14.02 14.57
C ILE A 401 -12.72 -12.65 14.03
N TRP A 402 -12.60 -12.47 12.73
CA TRP A 402 -12.90 -11.23 12.04
C TRP A 402 -14.36 -10.80 12.28
N SER A 403 -15.33 -11.67 12.02
CA SER A 403 -16.76 -11.36 12.20
C SER A 403 -17.12 -11.08 13.66
N SER A 404 -16.61 -11.88 14.61
CA SER A 404 -16.83 -11.65 16.04
C SER A 404 -16.31 -10.28 16.49
N PHE A 405 -15.14 -9.89 15.99
CA PHE A 405 -14.54 -8.60 16.29
C PHE A 405 -15.30 -7.46 15.65
N MET A 406 -15.51 -7.52 14.32
CA MET A 406 -16.18 -6.46 13.55
C MET A 406 -17.62 -6.25 14.01
N ASN A 407 -18.41 -7.31 14.15
CA ASN A 407 -19.79 -7.20 14.66
C ASN A 407 -19.83 -6.55 16.05
N GLY A 408 -18.83 -6.84 16.87
CA GLY A 408 -18.69 -6.20 18.17
C GLY A 408 -18.36 -4.71 18.12
N LEU A 409 -17.55 -4.25 17.15
CA LEU A 409 -17.26 -2.83 16.93
C LEU A 409 -18.48 -2.07 16.38
N HIS A 410 -19.31 -2.75 15.58
CA HIS A 410 -20.43 -2.14 14.87
C HIS A 410 -21.75 -2.18 15.64
N LYS A 411 -21.79 -2.74 16.86
CA LYS A 411 -23.04 -2.93 17.62
C LYS A 411 -23.92 -1.67 17.69
N ASN A 412 -23.30 -0.50 17.79
CA ASN A 412 -23.99 0.79 17.92
C ASN A 412 -23.72 1.74 16.73
N LYS A 413 -23.18 1.23 15.62
CA LYS A 413 -22.96 2.01 14.41
C LYS A 413 -24.07 1.77 13.40
N LYS A 414 -24.51 2.83 12.74
CA LYS A 414 -25.48 2.73 11.63
C LYS A 414 -24.84 1.95 10.47
N GLN A 415 -25.66 1.28 9.68
CA GLN A 415 -25.20 0.74 8.41
C GLN A 415 -24.75 1.90 7.50
N ALA A 416 -23.57 1.80 6.94
CA ALA A 416 -23.04 2.79 5.99
C ALA A 416 -22.64 2.08 4.68
N ASN A 417 -22.99 2.69 3.57
CA ASN A 417 -22.53 2.29 2.25
C ASN A 417 -21.10 2.79 2.02
N PHE A 418 -20.43 2.18 1.06
CA PHE A 418 -19.21 2.75 0.50
C PHE A 418 -19.56 3.91 -0.42
N ASP A 419 -18.73 4.95 -0.39
CA ASP A 419 -18.95 6.14 -1.22
C ASP A 419 -18.88 5.78 -2.69
N LEU A 420 -19.92 6.19 -3.43
CA LEU A 420 -20.03 5.99 -4.87
C LEU A 420 -19.39 7.18 -5.59
N PRO A 421 -18.30 6.98 -6.35
CA PRO A 421 -17.73 8.03 -7.17
C PRO A 421 -18.73 8.53 -8.22
N GLU A 422 -18.73 9.83 -8.52
CA GLU A 422 -19.60 10.44 -9.55
C GLU A 422 -19.37 9.83 -10.95
N THR A 423 -18.18 9.28 -11.17
CA THR A 423 -17.77 8.63 -12.40
C THR A 423 -18.32 7.22 -12.56
N ILE A 424 -18.96 6.65 -11.54
CA ILE A 424 -19.51 5.29 -11.54
C ILE A 424 -21.03 5.30 -11.68
N GLU A 425 -21.53 4.55 -12.64
CA GLU A 425 -22.95 4.28 -12.83
C GLU A 425 -23.28 2.84 -12.41
N LEU A 426 -24.31 2.69 -11.58
CA LEU A 426 -24.80 1.38 -11.17
C LEU A 426 -25.89 0.90 -12.15
N ARG A 427 -25.69 -0.25 -12.81
CA ARG A 427 -26.65 -0.86 -13.72
C ARG A 427 -27.05 -2.25 -13.26
N ARG A 428 -28.29 -2.64 -13.59
CA ARG A 428 -28.73 -4.04 -13.44
C ARG A 428 -28.38 -4.81 -14.69
N ILE A 429 -27.82 -5.99 -14.56
CA ILE A 429 -27.66 -6.93 -15.66
C ILE A 429 -29.00 -7.66 -15.82
N SER A 430 -29.63 -7.50 -17.00
CA SER A 430 -30.83 -8.26 -17.36
C SER A 430 -30.43 -9.37 -18.34
N GLY A 431 -30.81 -10.61 -18.06
CA GLY A 431 -30.78 -11.71 -19.03
C GLY A 431 -29.55 -12.59 -19.08
N GLY A 432 -28.77 -12.70 -18.01
CA GLY A 432 -27.73 -13.73 -17.82
C GLY A 432 -28.00 -14.58 -16.59
N ASN A 433 -27.20 -15.62 -16.34
CA ASN A 433 -27.26 -16.45 -15.13
C ASN A 433 -26.93 -15.71 -13.83
N LEU A 434 -26.88 -14.40 -13.86
CA LEU A 434 -26.72 -13.52 -12.72
C LEU A 434 -28.10 -13.26 -12.13
N SER A 435 -28.22 -13.35 -10.83
CA SER A 435 -29.51 -13.10 -10.15
C SER A 435 -30.01 -11.69 -10.47
N SER A 436 -31.33 -11.51 -10.51
CA SER A 436 -31.99 -10.22 -10.75
C SER A 436 -31.64 -9.13 -9.72
N SER A 437 -30.93 -9.48 -8.66
CA SER A 437 -30.41 -8.58 -7.63
C SER A 437 -28.96 -8.12 -7.85
N THR A 438 -28.25 -8.67 -8.84
CA THR A 438 -26.85 -8.29 -9.10
C THR A 438 -26.82 -6.92 -9.77
N LYS A 439 -26.26 -5.94 -9.09
CA LYS A 439 -25.97 -4.63 -9.68
C LYS A 439 -24.66 -4.72 -10.45
N GLU A 440 -24.70 -4.36 -11.71
CA GLU A 440 -23.50 -4.14 -12.49
C GLU A 440 -22.97 -2.73 -12.19
N ILE A 441 -21.70 -2.65 -11.87
CA ILE A 441 -21.01 -1.38 -11.71
C ILE A 441 -20.34 -1.07 -13.01
N SER A 442 -20.78 0.04 -13.57
CA SER A 442 -20.35 0.54 -14.83
C SER A 442 -19.42 1.72 -14.67
N TYR A 443 -18.29 1.64 -15.32
CA TYR A 443 -17.37 2.76 -15.44
C TYR A 443 -17.82 3.71 -16.55
N ASN A 444 -17.80 5.00 -16.28
CA ASN A 444 -18.25 6.13 -17.09
C ASN A 444 -17.85 6.13 -18.56
N PRO A 445 -18.55 6.92 -19.38
CA PRO A 445 -18.99 6.72 -20.75
C PRO A 445 -17.94 6.40 -21.80
N LEU A 446 -16.67 6.44 -21.48
CA LEU A 446 -15.59 6.05 -22.39
C LEU A 446 -15.25 4.55 -22.37
N LYS A 447 -15.72 3.80 -21.37
CA LYS A 447 -15.64 2.35 -21.33
C LYS A 447 -17.02 1.75 -21.52
N ARG A 448 -17.45 1.70 -22.77
CA ARG A 448 -18.74 1.10 -23.13
C ARG A 448 -18.80 -0.35 -22.67
N TYR A 449 -19.94 -0.70 -22.03
CA TYR A 449 -20.33 -2.03 -21.67
C TYR A 449 -20.33 -2.92 -22.84
N TYR A 450 -19.82 -4.10 -22.64
CA TYR A 450 -20.23 -5.24 -23.39
C TYR A 450 -21.47 -5.83 -22.69
N SER A 451 -22.67 -5.45 -23.16
CA SER A 451 -23.88 -6.16 -22.79
C SER A 451 -23.70 -7.60 -23.25
N GLN A 452 -23.66 -8.52 -22.30
CA GLN A 452 -23.59 -9.93 -22.65
C GLN A 452 -24.99 -10.38 -23.05
N ARG A 453 -25.11 -10.84 -24.28
CA ARG A 453 -26.27 -11.63 -24.68
C ARG A 453 -26.08 -13.06 -24.22
N PRO A 454 -27.12 -13.72 -23.66
CA PRO A 454 -27.09 -15.15 -23.38
C PRO A 454 -26.69 -15.94 -24.63
N GLY A 455 -25.76 -16.87 -24.55
CA GLY A 455 -25.30 -17.71 -25.67
C GLY A 455 -24.15 -17.15 -26.52
N GLY A 456 -23.53 -16.03 -26.15
CA GLY A 456 -22.64 -15.27 -27.00
C GLY A 456 -21.17 -15.71 -27.10
N TYR A 457 -20.80 -16.94 -26.79
CA TYR A 457 -19.39 -17.34 -26.81
C TYR A 457 -18.80 -17.46 -28.22
N ASP A 458 -19.58 -17.94 -29.21
CA ASP A 458 -19.09 -18.07 -30.60
C ASP A 458 -19.00 -16.72 -31.35
N TYR A 459 -19.74 -15.73 -30.89
CA TYR A 459 -19.67 -14.38 -31.44
C TYR A 459 -18.35 -13.67 -31.13
N TYR A 460 -17.65 -14.08 -30.07
CA TYR A 460 -16.41 -13.46 -29.62
C TYR A 460 -15.16 -13.92 -30.36
N SER A 461 -15.15 -15.14 -30.88
CA SER A 461 -13.95 -15.69 -31.53
C SER A 461 -13.65 -15.09 -32.88
N GLN A 462 -14.68 -14.66 -33.62
CA GLN A 462 -14.52 -14.06 -34.96
C GLN A 462 -14.31 -12.51 -34.94
N GLN A 463 -14.78 -11.82 -33.90
CA GLN A 463 -14.59 -10.36 -33.77
C GLN A 463 -13.38 -9.95 -32.90
N ASN A 464 -12.64 -10.89 -32.36
CA ASN A 464 -11.56 -10.61 -31.43
C ASN A 464 -10.40 -9.79 -32.02
N ASN A 465 -10.11 -9.92 -33.31
CA ASN A 465 -9.01 -9.18 -33.93
C ASN A 465 -9.34 -7.68 -34.13
N ASP A 466 -10.55 -7.36 -34.56
CA ASP A 466 -10.98 -5.95 -34.73
C ASP A 466 -11.24 -5.26 -33.38
N ARG A 467 -11.72 -6.03 -32.39
CA ARG A 467 -11.95 -5.55 -31.03
C ARG A 467 -10.67 -5.33 -30.26
N LYS A 468 -9.67 -6.20 -30.40
CA LYS A 468 -8.35 -6.01 -29.80
C LYS A 468 -7.70 -4.72 -30.28
N SER A 469 -7.79 -4.41 -31.57
CA SER A 469 -7.26 -3.17 -32.14
C SER A 469 -8.02 -1.92 -31.66
N ASN A 470 -9.36 -1.99 -31.55
CA ASN A 470 -10.16 -0.88 -31.02
C ASN A 470 -9.99 -0.70 -29.51
N TRP A 471 -9.89 -1.79 -28.78
CA TRP A 471 -9.59 -1.78 -27.34
C TRP A 471 -8.19 -1.22 -27.04
N GLU A 472 -7.17 -1.61 -27.80
CA GLU A 472 -5.82 -1.06 -27.67
C GLU A 472 -5.78 0.44 -27.95
N LYS A 473 -6.58 0.93 -28.93
CA LYS A 473 -6.71 2.37 -29.20
C LYS A 473 -7.41 3.09 -28.02
N GLU A 474 -8.54 2.58 -27.55
CA GLU A 474 -9.30 3.19 -26.45
C GLU A 474 -8.50 3.14 -25.13
N TYR A 475 -7.76 2.07 -24.90
CA TYR A 475 -6.84 1.94 -23.76
C TYR A 475 -5.72 2.99 -23.82
N LYS A 476 -5.06 3.16 -24.97
CA LYS A 476 -4.04 4.19 -25.16
C LYS A 476 -4.60 5.59 -24.93
N ILE A 477 -5.80 5.88 -25.44
CA ILE A 477 -6.49 7.16 -25.21
C ILE A 477 -6.78 7.37 -23.72
N SER A 478 -7.29 6.36 -23.02
CA SER A 478 -7.62 6.43 -21.59
C SER A 478 -6.36 6.58 -20.72
N ALA A 479 -5.29 5.86 -21.04
CA ALA A 479 -4.01 5.97 -20.34
C ALA A 479 -3.38 7.36 -20.53
N SER A 480 -3.38 7.86 -21.78
CA SER A 480 -2.87 9.20 -22.10
C SER A 480 -3.66 10.31 -21.41
N LYS A 481 -4.99 10.18 -21.31
CA LYS A 481 -5.83 11.14 -20.59
C LYS A 481 -5.52 11.16 -19.08
N ARG A 482 -5.28 10.00 -18.45
CA ARG A 482 -4.89 9.94 -17.03
C ARG A 482 -3.53 10.57 -16.77
N GLU A 483 -2.56 10.32 -17.66
CA GLU A 483 -1.24 10.95 -17.60
C GLU A 483 -1.37 12.47 -17.75
N ALA A 484 -2.18 12.93 -18.70
CA ALA A 484 -2.46 14.34 -18.91
C ALA A 484 -3.16 15.00 -17.70
N GLU A 485 -4.15 14.35 -17.08
CA GLU A 485 -4.83 14.85 -15.89
C GLU A 485 -3.86 15.06 -14.73
N LYS A 486 -2.99 14.09 -14.46
CA LYS A 486 -1.96 14.20 -13.44
C LYS A 486 -1.01 15.37 -13.71
N ALA A 487 -0.55 15.49 -14.95
CA ALA A 487 0.37 16.56 -15.34
C ALA A 487 -0.29 17.94 -15.27
N VAL A 488 -1.52 18.08 -15.75
CA VAL A 488 -2.28 19.33 -15.69
C VAL A 488 -2.58 19.74 -14.26
N SER A 489 -3.05 18.81 -13.43
CA SER A 489 -3.32 19.07 -12.00
C SER A 489 -2.06 19.46 -11.22
N ALA A 490 -0.91 18.91 -11.57
CA ALA A 490 0.38 19.34 -11.00
C ALA A 490 0.75 20.75 -11.47
N PHE A 491 0.57 21.04 -12.77
CA PHE A 491 0.84 22.38 -13.33
C PHE A 491 -0.08 23.46 -12.77
N GLU A 492 -1.36 23.17 -12.53
CA GLU A 492 -2.30 24.08 -11.87
C GLU A 492 -1.84 24.49 -10.47
N LYS A 493 -1.13 23.62 -9.76
CA LYS A 493 -0.55 23.89 -8.44
C LYS A 493 0.82 24.59 -8.52
N TYR A 494 1.37 24.76 -9.70
CA TYR A 494 2.69 25.41 -9.86
C TYR A 494 2.69 26.85 -9.33
N LYS A 495 3.72 27.20 -8.57
CA LYS A 495 3.87 28.53 -7.94
C LYS A 495 5.23 29.12 -8.28
N ILE A 496 5.26 30.36 -8.71
CA ILE A 496 6.48 31.13 -8.93
C ILE A 496 6.93 31.77 -7.61
N LYS A 497 7.93 31.18 -6.96
CA LYS A 497 8.47 31.68 -5.69
C LYS A 497 9.70 32.58 -5.89
N ASP A 498 10.57 32.22 -6.80
CA ASP A 498 11.86 32.81 -7.06
C ASP A 498 12.23 32.73 -8.56
N VAL A 499 13.45 33.20 -8.90
CA VAL A 499 13.94 33.18 -10.29
C VAL A 499 14.13 31.76 -10.81
N ARG A 500 14.49 30.79 -9.96
CA ARG A 500 14.67 29.39 -10.35
C ARG A 500 13.34 28.76 -10.78
N THR A 501 12.29 28.98 -10.01
CA THR A 501 10.95 28.51 -10.36
C THR A 501 10.36 29.26 -11.56
N ALA A 502 10.75 30.53 -11.77
CA ALA A 502 10.41 31.29 -12.96
C ALA A 502 11.15 30.75 -14.21
N SER A 503 12.41 30.39 -14.07
CA SER A 503 13.22 29.80 -15.16
C SER A 503 12.70 28.43 -15.61
N ALA A 504 12.23 27.62 -14.67
CA ALA A 504 11.69 26.28 -14.96
C ALA A 504 10.24 26.30 -15.50
N PHE A 505 9.58 27.44 -15.53
CA PHE A 505 8.16 27.53 -15.83
C PHE A 505 7.81 27.15 -17.27
N GLU A 506 8.59 27.62 -18.24
CA GLU A 506 8.39 27.30 -19.66
C GLU A 506 8.64 25.81 -19.91
N ASP A 507 9.70 25.24 -19.31
CA ASP A 507 10.01 23.82 -19.41
C ASP A 507 8.85 22.96 -18.85
N GLU A 508 8.23 23.36 -17.74
CA GLU A 508 7.09 22.66 -17.16
C GLU A 508 5.84 22.80 -18.04
N TYR A 509 5.61 23.98 -18.61
CA TYR A 509 4.51 24.21 -19.58
C TYR A 509 4.66 23.30 -20.80
N ASP A 510 5.87 23.24 -21.38
CA ASP A 510 6.16 22.40 -22.55
C ASP A 510 6.04 20.91 -22.24
N LYS A 511 6.51 20.45 -21.08
CA LYS A 511 6.35 19.07 -20.61
C LYS A 511 4.89 18.68 -20.52
N VAL A 512 4.05 19.52 -19.93
CA VAL A 512 2.61 19.23 -19.79
C VAL A 512 1.93 19.16 -21.15
N ASN A 513 2.24 20.09 -22.07
CA ASN A 513 1.72 20.08 -23.43
C ASN A 513 2.18 18.84 -24.21
N ALA A 514 3.43 18.40 -24.05
CA ALA A 514 3.93 17.17 -24.66
C ALA A 514 3.19 15.93 -24.14
N ILE A 515 2.79 15.91 -22.87
CA ILE A 515 1.98 14.84 -22.29
C ILE A 515 0.56 14.87 -22.86
N ILE A 516 -0.07 16.05 -22.96
CA ILE A 516 -1.40 16.21 -23.56
C ILE A 516 -1.40 15.76 -25.05
N ALA A 517 -0.33 16.07 -25.77
CA ALA A 517 -0.17 15.69 -27.18
C ALA A 517 -0.13 14.17 -27.42
N LYS A 518 0.16 13.36 -26.38
CA LYS A 518 0.08 11.90 -26.46
C LYS A 518 -1.35 11.37 -26.49
N ILE A 519 -2.37 12.20 -26.22
CA ILE A 519 -3.76 11.82 -26.39
C ILE A 519 -4.03 11.76 -27.90
N PRO A 520 -4.39 10.59 -28.46
CA PRO A 520 -4.54 10.42 -29.92
C PRO A 520 -5.71 11.19 -30.54
N ASP A 521 -6.65 11.66 -29.72
CA ASP A 521 -7.83 12.38 -30.14
C ASP A 521 -7.67 13.87 -29.82
N GLU A 522 -7.49 14.71 -30.84
CA GLU A 522 -7.30 16.15 -30.67
C GLU A 522 -8.47 16.85 -29.96
N TYR A 523 -9.70 16.40 -30.21
CA TYR A 523 -10.88 16.93 -29.52
C TYR A 523 -10.83 16.66 -28.01
N ALA A 524 -10.34 15.49 -27.64
CA ALA A 524 -10.14 15.12 -26.25
C ALA A 524 -8.95 15.83 -25.57
N GLN A 525 -8.05 16.47 -26.34
CA GLN A 525 -6.98 17.32 -25.82
C GLN A 525 -7.48 18.71 -25.37
N GLY A 526 -8.58 19.19 -25.97
CA GLY A 526 -9.09 20.56 -25.80
C GLY A 526 -9.23 21.02 -24.35
N PRO A 527 -9.97 20.30 -23.49
CA PRO A 527 -10.16 20.67 -22.09
C PRO A 527 -8.86 20.79 -21.30
N TYR A 528 -7.89 19.94 -21.57
CA TYR A 528 -6.58 19.97 -20.90
C TYR A 528 -5.75 21.17 -21.36
N LYS A 529 -5.72 21.45 -22.67
CA LYS A 529 -5.03 22.61 -23.23
C LYS A 529 -5.59 23.92 -22.69
N GLU A 530 -6.91 24.03 -22.54
CA GLU A 530 -7.57 25.21 -21.98
C GLU A 530 -7.17 25.45 -20.53
N ARG A 531 -7.16 24.41 -19.68
CA ARG A 531 -6.74 24.51 -18.27
C ARG A 531 -5.28 24.93 -18.15
N VAL A 532 -4.40 24.35 -18.96
CA VAL A 532 -2.97 24.68 -18.98
C VAL A 532 -2.76 26.11 -19.47
N ALA A 533 -3.43 26.55 -20.53
CA ALA A 533 -3.37 27.92 -21.03
C ALA A 533 -3.87 28.94 -20.02
N THR A 534 -4.95 28.64 -19.30
CA THR A 534 -5.48 29.47 -18.23
C THR A 534 -4.45 29.68 -17.12
N LYS A 535 -3.82 28.58 -16.66
CA LYS A 535 -2.77 28.64 -15.66
C LYS A 535 -1.54 29.38 -16.15
N TYR A 536 -1.08 29.08 -17.37
CA TYR A 536 0.05 29.78 -18.00
C TYR A 536 -0.19 31.29 -18.03
N ASN A 537 -1.34 31.74 -18.54
CA ASN A 537 -1.69 33.16 -18.61
C ASN A 537 -1.74 33.84 -17.23
N SER A 538 -2.12 33.12 -16.19
CA SER A 538 -2.14 33.64 -14.83
C SER A 538 -0.75 33.87 -14.21
N LEU A 539 0.28 33.21 -14.74
CA LEU A 539 1.64 33.22 -14.18
C LEU A 539 2.67 33.95 -15.05
N LYS A 540 2.45 34.12 -16.36
CA LYS A 540 3.41 34.71 -17.30
C LYS A 540 3.94 36.09 -16.88
N ASP A 541 3.08 36.95 -16.36
CA ASP A 541 3.47 38.29 -15.91
C ASP A 541 4.29 38.23 -14.61
N ILE A 542 4.01 37.26 -13.75
CA ILE A 542 4.81 37.01 -12.54
C ILE A 542 6.20 36.54 -12.92
N VAL A 543 6.32 35.67 -13.91
CA VAL A 543 7.62 35.20 -14.46
C VAL A 543 8.40 36.38 -14.99
N LYS A 544 7.78 37.22 -15.84
CA LYS A 544 8.40 38.41 -16.41
C LYS A 544 8.94 39.36 -15.32
N ASN A 545 8.10 39.68 -14.34
CA ASN A 545 8.49 40.57 -13.23
C ASN A 545 9.67 40.01 -12.39
N LYS A 546 9.70 38.68 -12.18
CA LYS A 546 10.81 38.01 -11.46
C LYS A 546 12.11 38.12 -12.25
N TRP A 547 12.06 37.91 -13.57
CA TRP A 547 13.23 38.08 -14.46
C TRP A 547 13.72 39.51 -14.53
N GLU A 548 12.82 40.48 -14.71
CA GLU A 548 13.21 41.90 -14.75
C GLU A 548 13.86 42.34 -13.44
N LYS A 549 13.33 41.87 -12.30
CA LYS A 549 13.95 42.14 -10.99
C LYS A 549 15.34 41.50 -10.89
N ALA A 550 15.51 40.24 -11.27
CA ALA A 550 16.77 39.54 -11.21
C ALA A 550 17.84 40.19 -12.12
N ILE A 551 17.47 40.61 -13.33
CA ILE A 551 18.37 41.33 -14.25
C ILE A 551 18.80 42.66 -13.64
N LYS A 552 17.86 43.36 -12.98
CA LYS A 552 18.20 44.63 -12.33
C LYS A 552 19.16 44.45 -11.15
N GLU A 553 18.94 43.41 -10.34
CA GLU A 553 19.82 43.04 -9.22
C GLU A 553 21.19 42.61 -9.72
N ALA A 554 21.27 41.78 -10.76
CA ALA A 554 22.55 41.36 -11.35
C ALA A 554 23.36 42.55 -11.93
N LYS A 555 22.68 43.49 -12.61
CA LYS A 555 23.32 44.71 -13.11
C LYS A 555 23.82 45.62 -11.99
N ALA A 556 23.09 45.70 -10.87
CA ALA A 556 23.53 46.47 -9.71
C ALA A 556 24.76 45.84 -9.03
N ASP A 557 24.76 44.49 -8.88
CA ASP A 557 25.91 43.75 -8.34
C ASP A 557 27.18 43.89 -9.23
N GLU A 558 26.98 43.87 -10.54
CA GLU A 558 28.08 44.07 -11.49
C GLU A 558 28.64 45.50 -11.42
N ALA A 559 27.75 46.51 -11.33
CA ALA A 559 28.17 47.92 -11.14
C ALA A 559 28.94 48.12 -9.83
N ASP A 560 28.46 47.49 -8.72
CA ASP A 560 29.15 47.55 -7.42
C ASP A 560 30.52 46.86 -7.46
N LYS A 561 30.65 45.74 -8.17
CA LYS A 561 31.95 45.09 -8.40
C LYS A 561 32.91 45.96 -9.20
N ILE A 562 32.42 46.60 -10.27
CA ILE A 562 33.23 47.53 -11.07
C ILE A 562 33.68 48.72 -10.23
N GLN A 563 32.78 49.30 -9.42
CA GLN A 563 33.12 50.42 -8.57
C GLN A 563 34.13 50.05 -7.46
N LYS A 564 33.99 48.83 -6.87
CA LYS A 564 34.98 48.29 -5.92
C LYS A 564 36.34 48.06 -6.58
N GLN A 565 36.34 47.51 -7.80
CA GLN A 565 37.60 47.30 -8.53
C GLN A 565 38.28 48.64 -8.88
N GLN A 566 37.52 49.62 -9.36
CA GLN A 566 38.05 50.95 -9.64
C GLN A 566 38.63 51.64 -8.40
N LYS A 567 38.04 51.43 -7.23
CA LYS A 567 38.56 51.95 -5.97
C LYS A 567 39.86 51.27 -5.57
N ILE A 568 39.95 49.96 -5.72
CA ILE A 568 41.20 49.20 -5.50
C ILE A 568 42.31 49.65 -6.47
N ASP A 569 41.94 49.81 -7.73
CA ASP A 569 42.91 50.28 -8.76
C ASP A 569 43.35 51.68 -8.48
N ALA A 570 42.50 52.58 -7.99
CA ALA A 570 42.85 53.92 -7.58
C ALA A 570 43.71 53.95 -6.31
N GLU A 571 43.46 53.10 -5.34
CA GLU A 571 44.29 52.95 -4.13
C GLU A 571 45.69 52.40 -4.48
N ASN A 572 45.79 51.50 -5.43
CA ASN A 572 47.04 50.92 -5.90
C ASN A 572 47.84 51.88 -6.82
N ALA A 573 47.14 52.86 -7.42
CA ALA A 573 47.77 53.87 -8.30
C ALA A 573 48.29 55.16 -7.56
N ALA A 574 48.03 55.26 -6.25
CA ALA A 574 48.54 56.36 -5.45
C ALA A 574 50.10 56.25 -5.31
N PRO A 575 50.89 57.23 -5.72
CA PRO A 575 52.35 57.11 -5.68
C PRO A 575 52.85 57.15 -4.24
N GLU A 576 53.77 56.23 -3.91
CA GLU A 576 54.63 56.35 -2.74
C GLU A 576 55.37 57.72 -2.81
N ALA A 577 54.82 58.74 -2.19
CA ALA A 577 55.48 60.03 -2.01
C ALA A 577 56.03 60.10 -0.59
N ASN A 578 57.35 60.11 -0.55
CA ASN A 578 58.24 60.60 0.52
C ASN A 578 58.52 59.67 1.72
N ASN A 579 59.65 59.03 1.60
CA ASN A 579 60.60 59.00 2.71
C ASN A 579 62.03 59.27 2.15
N THR A 580 62.39 60.60 2.08
CA THR A 580 63.75 61.07 2.10
C THR A 580 63.74 62.45 2.79
N LEU A 581 63.99 62.38 4.09
CA LEU A 581 64.87 63.27 4.86
C LEU A 581 64.85 62.84 6.33
#